data_6b7fc95b2f53c1ae211cd650453e01fd
#
_entry.id   6b7fc95b2f53c1ae211cd650453e01fd
#
_cell.length_a   1.000
_cell.length_b   1.000
_cell.length_c   1.000
_cell.angle_alpha   90.00
_cell.angle_beta   90.00
_cell.angle_gamma   90.00
#
_symmetry.space_group_name_H-M   'P 1'
#
loop_
_entity.id
_entity.type
_entity.pdbx_description
1 polymer ?
#
loop_
_entity_poly.entity_id
_entity_poly.type
_entity_poly.pdbx_seq_one_letter_code
_entity_poly.pdbx_strand_id
1 'polypeptide(L)'
;LYDSTWKRNFNRDDITIIEIPLTQLCVDSFTNAKQRALFKNIAYVGALSPLLEIEYEVLEKLISEQFVSKPALIEPNIKALNIGRDYVLKNLPYPLGINVKREDKLENKILVSGNDACGLGAVYGGATFCSWYPITPSTSVAEGFEKYASKYRVDPQTGKNNYISVQAEDELAAVGMAIGANWNGARGFTATSGPGISLMSEFLGLAYFAEVPLVIFNIQRGGPSTGMPTRTQQSDILSCAYASHGDT
;
A
#
# COMPACT_ATOMS: atom_id res chain seq x y z
N LEU A 1 -4.01 12.76 17.91
CA LEU A 1 -3.77 13.93 17.06
C LEU A 1 -4.93 14.19 16.11
N TYR A 2 -5.38 15.45 16.02
CA TYR A 2 -6.50 15.77 15.17
C TYR A 2 -6.36 17.18 14.60
N ASP A 3 -6.86 17.37 13.36
CA ASP A 3 -6.87 18.68 12.70
C ASP A 3 -8.01 19.55 13.26
N SER A 4 -7.70 20.55 14.06
CA SER A 4 -8.66 21.41 14.75
C SER A 4 -9.62 22.17 13.81
N THR A 5 -9.28 22.28 12.54
CA THR A 5 -10.14 22.88 11.52
C THR A 5 -11.47 22.13 11.35
N TRP A 6 -11.54 20.86 11.75
CA TRP A 6 -12.71 19.99 11.53
C TRP A 6 -13.78 20.04 12.63
N LYS A 7 -13.52 20.72 13.74
CA LYS A 7 -14.44 20.92 14.88
C LYS A 7 -15.22 19.64 15.24
N ARG A 8 -14.54 18.62 15.76
CA ARG A 8 -15.16 17.38 16.23
C ARG A 8 -15.36 17.42 17.74
N ASN A 9 -16.50 16.91 18.21
CA ASN A 9 -16.71 16.61 19.61
C ASN A 9 -16.27 15.17 19.90
N PHE A 10 -15.48 15.00 20.93
CA PHE A 10 -15.03 13.69 21.39
C PHE A 10 -15.71 13.39 22.73
N ASN A 11 -16.45 12.29 22.78
CA ASN A 11 -17.19 11.87 23.98
C ASN A 11 -16.40 10.79 24.75
N ARG A 12 -15.09 11.02 24.94
CA ARG A 12 -14.20 10.11 25.67
C ARG A 12 -13.30 10.90 26.59
N ASP A 13 -13.35 10.57 27.90
CA ASP A 13 -12.55 11.23 28.93
C ASP A 13 -11.21 10.52 29.19
N ASP A 14 -11.04 9.33 28.63
CA ASP A 14 -9.86 8.47 28.81
C ASP A 14 -8.77 8.69 27.74
N ILE A 15 -8.93 9.69 26.85
CA ILE A 15 -7.96 10.01 25.79
C ILE A 15 -7.49 11.46 25.92
N THR A 16 -6.21 11.68 25.59
CA THR A 16 -5.66 13.03 25.44
C THR A 16 -5.81 13.47 23.98
N ILE A 17 -6.54 14.58 23.78
CA ILE A 17 -6.77 15.15 22.45
C ILE A 17 -5.74 16.24 22.21
N ILE A 18 -4.95 16.09 21.14
CA ILE A 18 -3.95 17.08 20.74
C ILE A 18 -4.42 17.70 19.42
N GLU A 19 -4.72 18.99 19.47
CA GLU A 19 -5.25 19.73 18.33
C GLU A 19 -4.14 20.45 17.60
N ILE A 20 -4.10 20.30 16.28
CA ILE A 20 -3.16 20.99 15.39
C ILE A 20 -3.94 21.49 14.17
N PRO A 21 -3.89 22.79 13.82
CA PRO A 21 -4.63 23.31 12.67
C PRO A 21 -3.90 23.02 11.35
N LEU A 22 -3.70 21.75 11.03
CA LEU A 22 -2.91 21.27 9.89
C LEU A 22 -3.38 21.84 8.55
N THR A 23 -4.69 21.90 8.36
CA THR A 23 -5.26 22.48 7.13
C THR A 23 -4.93 23.96 7.02
N GLN A 24 -5.09 24.73 8.10
CA GLN A 24 -4.79 26.17 8.11
C GLN A 24 -3.29 26.43 7.89
N LEU A 25 -2.42 25.68 8.57
CA LEU A 25 -0.97 25.78 8.37
C LEU A 25 -0.56 25.55 6.91
N CYS A 26 -1.19 24.58 6.24
CA CYS A 26 -0.94 24.35 4.81
C CYS A 26 -1.52 25.44 3.91
N VAL A 27 -2.68 26.02 4.26
CA VAL A 27 -3.28 27.14 3.52
C VAL A 27 -2.38 28.37 3.57
N ASP A 28 -1.84 28.68 4.74
CA ASP A 28 -0.98 29.86 4.95
C ASP A 28 0.40 29.72 4.28
N SER A 29 0.85 28.48 4.07
CA SER A 29 2.22 28.20 3.62
C SER A 29 2.35 27.82 2.14
N PHE A 30 1.26 27.38 1.50
CA PHE A 30 1.26 26.90 0.12
C PHE A 30 0.13 27.52 -0.70
N THR A 31 0.45 27.99 -1.90
CA THR A 31 -0.52 28.62 -2.81
C THR A 31 -1.39 27.63 -3.58
N ASN A 32 -0.83 26.47 -3.96
CA ASN A 32 -1.51 25.49 -4.78
C ASN A 32 -2.46 24.61 -3.96
N ALA A 33 -3.77 24.70 -4.22
CA ALA A 33 -4.82 23.98 -3.49
C ALA A 33 -4.69 22.43 -3.56
N LYS A 34 -4.28 21.86 -4.70
CA LYS A 34 -4.09 20.41 -4.83
C LYS A 34 -2.91 19.91 -3.99
N GLN A 35 -1.84 20.69 -3.95
CA GLN A 35 -0.67 20.36 -3.15
C GLN A 35 -0.93 20.47 -1.64
N ARG A 36 -1.78 21.40 -1.18
CA ARG A 36 -2.14 21.55 0.23
C ARG A 36 -2.66 20.26 0.86
N ALA A 37 -3.50 19.52 0.14
CA ALA A 37 -4.07 18.25 0.61
C ALA A 37 -3.00 17.17 0.81
N LEU A 38 -1.99 17.10 -0.05
CA LEU A 38 -0.86 16.18 0.05
C LEU A 38 0.10 16.61 1.17
N PHE A 39 0.46 17.87 1.21
CA PHE A 39 1.38 18.41 2.21
C PHE A 39 0.84 18.37 3.64
N LYS A 40 -0.48 18.34 3.81
CA LYS A 40 -1.10 18.14 5.13
C LYS A 40 -0.66 16.83 5.78
N ASN A 41 -0.54 15.75 5.02
CA ASN A 41 -0.07 14.48 5.54
C ASN A 41 1.41 14.55 5.97
N ILE A 42 2.23 15.28 5.22
CA ILE A 42 3.64 15.49 5.58
C ILE A 42 3.77 16.37 6.82
N ALA A 43 2.99 17.45 6.90
CA ALA A 43 2.93 18.29 8.08
C ALA A 43 2.47 17.51 9.34
N TYR A 44 1.54 16.58 9.18
CA TYR A 44 1.15 15.67 10.25
C TYR A 44 2.32 14.81 10.75
N VAL A 45 3.12 14.24 9.84
CA VAL A 45 4.34 13.49 10.19
C VAL A 45 5.35 14.41 10.90
N GLY A 46 5.51 15.64 10.40
CA GLY A 46 6.35 16.64 11.04
C GLY A 46 5.93 16.95 12.48
N ALA A 47 4.63 17.07 12.71
CA ALA A 47 4.08 17.30 14.04
C ALA A 47 4.30 16.11 14.99
N LEU A 48 4.28 14.88 14.47
CA LEU A 48 4.58 13.69 15.26
C LEU A 48 6.04 13.62 15.73
N SER A 49 6.97 14.20 14.98
CA SER A 49 8.40 14.04 15.28
C SER A 49 8.80 14.52 16.67
N PRO A 50 8.48 15.73 17.16
CA PRO A 50 8.81 16.12 18.52
C PRO A 50 7.92 15.45 19.57
N LEU A 51 6.68 15.13 19.25
CA LEU A 51 5.75 14.49 20.19
C LEU A 51 6.21 13.07 20.57
N LEU A 52 6.81 12.35 19.63
CA LEU A 52 7.24 10.95 19.76
C LEU A 52 8.76 10.78 19.74
N GLU A 53 9.51 11.85 19.83
CA GLU A 53 10.99 11.85 19.77
C GLU A 53 11.54 11.11 18.53
N ILE A 54 10.88 11.26 17.37
CA ILE A 54 11.37 10.68 16.11
C ILE A 54 12.56 11.51 15.62
N GLU A 55 13.66 10.83 15.27
CA GLU A 55 14.85 11.48 14.70
C GLU A 55 14.48 12.24 13.41
N TYR A 56 14.59 13.57 13.46
CA TYR A 56 14.16 14.43 12.36
C TYR A 56 14.97 14.19 11.07
N GLU A 57 16.27 13.97 11.19
CA GLU A 57 17.19 13.71 10.09
C GLU A 57 16.81 12.43 9.30
N VAL A 58 16.19 11.47 9.97
CA VAL A 58 15.67 10.26 9.31
C VAL A 58 14.49 10.61 8.40
N LEU A 59 13.62 11.51 8.84
CA LEU A 59 12.46 11.95 8.04
C LEU A 59 12.91 12.75 6.81
N GLU A 60 13.87 13.65 6.95
CA GLU A 60 14.45 14.39 5.83
C GLU A 60 15.11 13.47 4.80
N LYS A 61 15.88 12.51 5.29
CA LYS A 61 16.52 11.50 4.44
C LYS A 61 15.50 10.68 3.66
N LEU A 62 14.45 10.20 4.32
CA LEU A 62 13.38 9.42 3.68
C LEU A 62 12.64 10.22 2.60
N ILE A 63 12.36 11.51 2.84
CA ILE A 63 11.79 12.40 1.82
C ILE A 63 12.73 12.52 0.63
N SER A 64 14.01 12.75 0.88
CA SER A 64 15.02 12.91 -0.17
C SER A 64 15.16 11.63 -1.01
N GLU A 65 15.17 10.46 -0.39
CA GLU A 65 15.23 9.15 -1.06
C GLU A 65 13.96 8.87 -1.87
N GLN A 66 12.78 9.18 -1.34
CA GLN A 66 11.50 8.96 -2.01
C GLN A 66 11.35 9.79 -3.28
N PHE A 67 11.87 11.00 -3.28
CA PHE A 67 11.74 11.94 -4.40
C PHE A 67 13.03 12.08 -5.24
N VAL A 68 13.95 11.11 -5.18
CA VAL A 68 15.19 11.13 -6.01
C VAL A 68 14.88 11.35 -7.49
N SER A 69 13.83 10.71 -8.03
CA SER A 69 13.41 10.86 -9.43
C SER A 69 12.69 12.18 -9.73
N LYS A 70 12.31 12.95 -8.71
CA LYS A 70 11.57 14.22 -8.82
C LYS A 70 12.09 15.25 -7.81
N PRO A 71 13.34 15.72 -7.96
CA PRO A 71 14.03 16.57 -6.95
C PRO A 71 13.27 17.86 -6.59
N ALA A 72 12.50 18.40 -7.54
CA ALA A 72 11.68 19.61 -7.29
C ALA A 72 10.59 19.42 -6.21
N LEU A 73 10.28 18.17 -5.83
CA LEU A 73 9.33 17.89 -4.76
C LEU A 73 10.00 17.78 -3.38
N ILE A 74 11.30 17.66 -3.28
CA ILE A 74 12.01 17.48 -2.01
C ILE A 74 11.81 18.69 -1.10
N GLU A 75 12.18 19.88 -1.55
CA GLU A 75 12.11 21.11 -0.76
C GLU A 75 10.68 21.43 -0.26
N PRO A 76 9.62 21.37 -1.10
CA PRO A 76 8.26 21.59 -0.63
C PRO A 76 7.80 20.59 0.44
N ASN A 77 8.22 19.33 0.35
CA ASN A 77 7.88 18.31 1.35
C ASN A 77 8.65 18.55 2.67
N ILE A 78 9.92 18.91 2.62
CA ILE A 78 10.69 19.31 3.80
C ILE A 78 10.07 20.55 4.45
N LYS A 79 9.66 21.54 3.67
CA LYS A 79 8.92 22.70 4.18
C LYS A 79 7.64 22.28 4.89
N ALA A 80 6.88 21.37 4.32
CA ALA A 80 5.65 20.83 4.95
C ALA A 80 5.97 20.11 6.27
N LEU A 81 7.02 19.28 6.28
CA LEU A 81 7.50 18.62 7.51
C LEU A 81 7.81 19.63 8.61
N ASN A 82 8.56 20.69 8.27
CA ASN A 82 8.95 21.75 9.20
C ASN A 82 7.75 22.49 9.78
N ILE A 83 6.75 22.83 8.96
CA ILE A 83 5.57 23.55 9.42
C ILE A 83 4.86 22.79 10.55
N GLY A 84 4.68 21.49 10.41
CA GLY A 84 4.07 20.67 11.45
C GLY A 84 4.93 20.57 12.71
N ARG A 85 6.22 20.32 12.54
CA ARG A 85 7.21 20.26 13.63
C ARG A 85 7.27 21.56 14.43
N ASP A 86 7.45 22.69 13.74
CA ASP A 86 7.62 24.00 14.38
C ASP A 86 6.36 24.43 15.13
N TYR A 87 5.18 24.06 14.63
CA TYR A 87 3.94 24.32 15.34
C TYR A 87 3.92 23.63 16.71
N VAL A 88 4.30 22.35 16.76
CA VAL A 88 4.36 21.59 18.02
C VAL A 88 5.39 22.18 18.97
N LEU A 89 6.61 22.41 18.49
CA LEU A 89 7.70 22.98 19.30
C LEU A 89 7.34 24.34 19.92
N LYS A 90 6.47 25.11 19.24
CA LYS A 90 6.06 26.45 19.70
C LYS A 90 4.85 26.43 20.64
N ASN A 91 3.89 25.52 20.41
CA ASN A 91 2.53 25.67 20.94
C ASN A 91 2.06 24.54 21.83
N LEU A 92 2.74 23.40 21.83
CA LEU A 92 2.28 22.20 22.50
C LEU A 92 3.30 21.65 23.51
N PRO A 93 2.85 20.98 24.58
CA PRO A 93 3.78 20.23 25.42
C PRO A 93 4.34 19.04 24.67
N TYR A 94 5.64 18.83 24.74
CA TYR A 94 6.34 17.68 24.19
C TYR A 94 7.55 17.32 25.10
N PRO A 95 8.06 16.06 25.05
CA PRO A 95 7.45 14.88 24.43
C PRO A 95 6.25 14.35 25.21
N LEU A 96 5.50 13.41 24.59
CA LEU A 96 4.33 12.82 25.23
C LEU A 96 4.64 11.69 26.23
N GLY A 97 5.92 11.39 26.47
CA GLY A 97 6.36 10.26 27.30
C GLY A 97 6.29 8.90 26.58
N ILE A 98 5.85 8.88 25.32
CA ILE A 98 5.97 7.74 24.39
C ILE A 98 6.97 8.12 23.33
N ASN A 99 7.90 7.25 23.01
CA ASN A 99 8.93 7.56 22.03
C ASN A 99 9.16 6.44 21.02
N VAL A 100 9.64 6.83 19.84
CA VAL A 100 10.11 5.92 18.80
C VAL A 100 11.63 5.96 18.82
N LYS A 101 12.24 4.85 19.22
CA LYS A 101 13.71 4.71 19.27
C LYS A 101 14.19 3.77 18.18
N ARG A 102 15.37 4.09 17.66
CA ARG A 102 16.07 3.17 16.79
C ARG A 102 16.48 1.94 17.58
N GLU A 103 16.16 0.76 17.06
CA GLU A 103 16.53 -0.53 17.59
C GLU A 103 17.32 -1.30 16.54
N ASP A 104 18.57 -1.65 16.84
CA ASP A 104 19.39 -2.46 15.94
C ASP A 104 19.36 -3.93 16.39
N LYS A 105 18.16 -4.54 16.26
CA LYS A 105 17.91 -5.95 16.66
C LYS A 105 17.56 -6.85 15.47
N LEU A 106 17.69 -6.35 14.24
CA LEU A 106 17.36 -7.12 13.06
C LEU A 106 18.48 -8.11 12.68
N GLU A 107 19.74 -7.77 13.00
CA GLU A 107 20.92 -8.61 12.67
C GLU A 107 20.90 -9.02 11.17
N ASN A 108 20.74 -10.32 10.92
CA ASN A 108 20.65 -10.90 9.57
C ASN A 108 19.20 -11.02 9.05
N LYS A 109 18.24 -10.32 9.64
CA LYS A 109 16.82 -10.34 9.25
C LYS A 109 16.46 -9.07 8.49
N ILE A 110 15.42 -9.14 7.69
CA ILE A 110 14.81 -7.99 7.02
C ILE A 110 13.38 -7.78 7.53
N LEU A 111 12.94 -6.53 7.54
CA LEU A 111 11.53 -6.21 7.72
C LEU A 111 10.86 -6.16 6.35
N VAL A 112 9.90 -7.05 6.13
CA VAL A 112 9.15 -7.14 4.87
C VAL A 112 7.67 -7.33 5.16
N SER A 113 6.80 -6.68 4.38
CA SER A 113 5.36 -6.92 4.48
C SER A 113 5.00 -8.28 3.88
N GLY A 114 3.90 -8.90 4.35
CA GLY A 114 3.41 -10.16 3.77
C GLY A 114 3.14 -10.07 2.27
N ASN A 115 2.55 -8.97 1.81
CA ASN A 115 2.25 -8.74 0.40
C ASN A 115 3.53 -8.61 -0.46
N ASP A 116 4.51 -7.90 0.04
CA ASP A 116 5.82 -7.75 -0.62
C ASP A 116 6.55 -9.11 -0.69
N ALA A 117 6.45 -9.91 0.39
CA ALA A 117 6.97 -11.28 0.43
C ALA A 117 6.23 -12.22 -0.55
N CYS A 118 4.91 -12.07 -0.71
CA CYS A 118 4.13 -12.80 -1.71
C CYS A 118 4.60 -12.46 -3.14
N GLY A 119 4.80 -11.18 -3.44
CA GLY A 119 5.35 -10.75 -4.74
C GLY A 119 6.74 -11.35 -5.03
N LEU A 120 7.63 -11.34 -4.02
CA LEU A 120 8.94 -11.99 -4.12
C LEU A 120 8.81 -13.51 -4.30
N GLY A 121 7.94 -14.14 -3.52
CA GLY A 121 7.65 -15.57 -3.60
C GLY A 121 7.14 -15.99 -4.99
N ALA A 122 6.29 -15.18 -5.62
CA ALA A 122 5.84 -15.40 -6.99
C ALA A 122 7.00 -15.41 -8.00
N VAL A 123 7.95 -14.45 -7.87
CA VAL A 123 9.17 -14.43 -8.70
C VAL A 123 10.00 -15.69 -8.50
N TYR A 124 10.26 -16.10 -7.26
CA TYR A 124 11.02 -17.32 -6.97
C TYR A 124 10.26 -18.59 -7.38
N GLY A 125 8.92 -18.60 -7.26
CA GLY A 125 8.04 -19.66 -7.76
C GLY A 125 7.99 -19.77 -9.29
N GLY A 126 8.67 -18.88 -10.00
CA GLY A 126 8.79 -18.91 -11.45
C GLY A 126 7.67 -18.17 -12.19
N ALA A 127 6.88 -17.34 -11.52
CA ALA A 127 5.87 -16.54 -12.19
C ALA A 127 6.47 -15.60 -13.23
N THR A 128 5.84 -15.56 -14.40
CA THR A 128 6.24 -14.71 -15.53
C THR A 128 5.13 -13.75 -15.95
N PHE A 129 3.92 -13.94 -15.43
CA PHE A 129 2.76 -13.13 -15.77
C PHE A 129 1.96 -12.78 -14.52
N CYS A 130 1.65 -11.50 -14.36
CA CYS A 130 0.73 -11.00 -13.33
C CYS A 130 -0.30 -10.09 -13.99
N SER A 131 -1.57 -10.41 -13.87
CA SER A 131 -2.67 -9.50 -14.20
C SER A 131 -3.42 -9.14 -12.93
N TRP A 132 -3.75 -7.86 -12.77
CA TRP A 132 -4.35 -7.39 -11.53
C TRP A 132 -5.26 -6.19 -11.75
N TYR A 133 -6.20 -5.99 -10.84
CA TYR A 133 -7.02 -4.80 -10.77
C TYR A 133 -6.85 -4.12 -9.41
N PRO A 134 -6.73 -2.77 -9.37
CA PRO A 134 -6.44 -2.06 -8.13
C PRO A 134 -7.53 -2.24 -7.07
N ILE A 135 -7.21 -2.94 -6.00
CA ILE A 135 -8.06 -3.07 -4.82
C ILE A 135 -7.20 -3.17 -3.55
N THR A 136 -7.49 -2.32 -2.57
CA THR A 136 -6.80 -2.33 -1.28
C THR A 136 -7.21 -3.57 -0.46
N PRO A 137 -6.24 -4.33 0.11
CA PRO A 137 -4.80 -4.09 0.12
C PRO A 137 -3.98 -4.93 -0.88
N SER A 138 -4.60 -5.58 -1.88
CA SER A 138 -3.94 -6.56 -2.76
C SER A 138 -3.00 -5.95 -3.79
N THR A 139 -3.19 -4.68 -4.18
CA THR A 139 -2.35 -3.99 -5.17
C THR A 139 -0.86 -4.12 -4.85
N SER A 140 -0.48 -4.06 -3.58
CA SER A 140 0.92 -4.19 -3.15
C SER A 140 1.56 -5.56 -3.43
N VAL A 141 0.78 -6.62 -3.70
CA VAL A 141 1.31 -7.91 -4.17
C VAL A 141 1.81 -7.78 -5.61
N ALA A 142 1.02 -7.15 -6.48
CA ALA A 142 1.40 -6.89 -7.86
C ALA A 142 2.59 -5.93 -7.97
N GLU A 143 2.58 -4.85 -7.18
CA GLU A 143 3.70 -3.91 -7.07
C GLU A 143 4.97 -4.61 -6.56
N GLY A 144 4.84 -5.49 -5.56
CA GLY A 144 5.93 -6.31 -5.04
C GLY A 144 6.49 -7.26 -6.13
N PHE A 145 5.61 -7.93 -6.88
CA PHE A 145 6.03 -8.75 -8.01
C PHE A 145 6.81 -7.94 -9.05
N GLU A 146 6.30 -6.80 -9.47
CA GLU A 146 6.94 -5.93 -10.46
C GLU A 146 8.31 -5.43 -9.97
N LYS A 147 8.40 -4.99 -8.71
CA LYS A 147 9.63 -4.56 -8.04
C LYS A 147 10.72 -5.64 -8.09
N TYR A 148 10.37 -6.89 -7.81
CA TYR A 148 11.35 -7.98 -7.80
C TYR A 148 11.59 -8.58 -9.18
N ALA A 149 10.56 -8.69 -10.01
CA ALA A 149 10.70 -9.17 -11.38
C ALA A 149 11.60 -8.25 -12.21
N SER A 150 11.53 -6.93 -12.03
CA SER A 150 12.42 -5.97 -12.68
C SER A 150 13.90 -6.16 -12.32
N LYS A 151 14.20 -6.83 -11.20
CA LYS A 151 15.58 -7.14 -10.79
C LYS A 151 16.05 -8.54 -11.21
N TYR A 152 15.14 -9.52 -11.18
CA TYR A 152 15.50 -10.94 -11.28
C TYR A 152 14.98 -11.61 -12.54
N ARG A 153 14.13 -10.94 -13.32
CA ARG A 153 13.50 -11.44 -14.54
C ARG A 153 13.82 -10.59 -15.77
N VAL A 154 14.99 -10.00 -15.79
CA VAL A 154 15.53 -9.29 -16.95
C VAL A 154 16.62 -10.14 -17.58
N ASP A 155 16.56 -10.35 -18.88
CA ASP A 155 17.60 -11.05 -19.63
C ASP A 155 18.89 -10.21 -19.61
N PRO A 156 19.99 -10.73 -19.06
CA PRO A 156 21.22 -9.96 -18.90
C PRO A 156 21.92 -9.65 -20.24
N GLN A 157 21.60 -10.39 -21.30
CA GLN A 157 22.25 -10.20 -22.64
C GLN A 157 21.46 -9.19 -23.47
N THR A 158 20.13 -9.25 -23.42
CA THR A 158 19.27 -8.41 -24.27
C THR A 158 18.65 -7.23 -23.55
N GLY A 159 18.68 -7.21 -22.22
CA GLY A 159 17.98 -6.21 -21.38
C GLY A 159 16.45 -6.30 -21.44
N LYS A 160 15.90 -7.34 -22.07
CA LYS A 160 14.45 -7.52 -22.19
C LYS A 160 13.86 -8.15 -20.92
N ASN A 161 12.65 -7.71 -20.57
CA ASN A 161 11.92 -8.30 -19.47
C ASN A 161 11.41 -9.69 -19.86
N ASN A 162 11.68 -10.69 -19.00
CA ASN A 162 11.12 -12.03 -19.07
C ASN A 162 9.90 -12.17 -18.14
N TYR A 163 9.13 -11.11 -18.00
CA TYR A 163 7.90 -11.04 -17.25
C TYR A 163 6.97 -9.98 -17.82
N ILE A 164 5.69 -10.11 -17.51
CA ILE A 164 4.64 -9.12 -17.83
C ILE A 164 3.83 -8.85 -16.57
N SER A 165 3.61 -7.57 -16.27
CA SER A 165 2.65 -7.10 -15.27
C SER A 165 1.62 -6.22 -15.97
N VAL A 166 0.34 -6.56 -15.86
CA VAL A 166 -0.75 -5.85 -16.56
C VAL A 166 -1.83 -5.45 -15.58
N GLN A 167 -2.14 -4.16 -15.54
CA GLN A 167 -3.35 -3.69 -14.89
C GLN A 167 -4.54 -3.93 -15.83
N ALA A 168 -5.49 -4.72 -15.37
CA ALA A 168 -6.72 -5.03 -16.09
C ALA A 168 -7.80 -3.97 -15.87
N GLU A 169 -8.88 -4.04 -16.64
CA GLU A 169 -10.04 -3.14 -16.52
C GLU A 169 -10.90 -3.46 -15.29
N ASP A 170 -10.98 -4.73 -14.91
CA ASP A 170 -11.69 -5.23 -13.73
C ASP A 170 -11.11 -6.57 -13.24
N GLU A 171 -11.70 -7.13 -12.19
CA GLU A 171 -11.28 -8.42 -11.62
C GLU A 171 -11.54 -9.59 -12.56
N LEU A 172 -12.63 -9.56 -13.36
CA LEU A 172 -12.91 -10.62 -14.33
C LEU A 172 -11.86 -10.64 -15.43
N ALA A 173 -11.52 -9.47 -15.97
CA ALA A 173 -10.46 -9.36 -16.97
C ALA A 173 -9.11 -9.82 -16.40
N ALA A 174 -8.80 -9.44 -15.14
CA ALA A 174 -7.56 -9.84 -14.49
C ALA A 174 -7.42 -11.36 -14.39
N VAL A 175 -8.43 -12.06 -13.87
CA VAL A 175 -8.39 -13.53 -13.74
C VAL A 175 -8.41 -14.21 -15.10
N GLY A 176 -9.21 -13.70 -16.05
CA GLY A 176 -9.28 -14.24 -17.43
C GLY A 176 -7.95 -14.16 -18.16
N MET A 177 -7.21 -13.04 -18.01
CA MET A 177 -5.86 -12.88 -18.55
C MET A 177 -4.86 -13.86 -17.93
N ALA A 178 -4.93 -14.11 -16.61
CA ALA A 178 -4.08 -15.08 -15.95
C ALA A 178 -4.34 -16.50 -16.46
N ILE A 179 -5.62 -16.89 -16.63
CA ILE A 179 -6.01 -18.17 -17.22
C ILE A 179 -5.49 -18.31 -18.65
N GLY A 180 -5.69 -17.28 -19.49
CA GLY A 180 -5.21 -17.28 -20.87
C GLY A 180 -3.70 -17.41 -20.98
N ALA A 181 -2.95 -16.74 -20.09
CA ALA A 181 -1.50 -16.86 -20.00
C ALA A 181 -1.07 -18.29 -19.61
N ASN A 182 -1.74 -18.87 -18.60
CA ASN A 182 -1.45 -20.23 -18.13
C ASN A 182 -1.81 -21.30 -19.17
N TRP A 183 -2.90 -21.09 -19.90
CA TRP A 183 -3.29 -21.96 -21.03
C TRP A 183 -2.19 -22.06 -22.10
N ASN A 184 -1.46 -20.96 -22.30
CA ASN A 184 -0.33 -20.90 -23.25
C ASN A 184 1.01 -21.26 -22.61
N GLY A 185 1.03 -21.84 -21.41
CA GLY A 185 2.23 -22.34 -20.76
C GLY A 185 3.01 -21.31 -19.95
N ALA A 186 2.51 -20.10 -19.79
CA ALA A 186 3.07 -19.15 -18.82
C ALA A 186 2.80 -19.62 -17.39
N ARG A 187 3.47 -19.01 -16.43
CA ARG A 187 3.15 -19.15 -15.01
C ARG A 187 2.57 -17.84 -14.51
N GLY A 188 1.25 -17.73 -14.67
CA GLY A 188 0.48 -16.52 -14.37
C GLY A 188 -0.27 -16.61 -13.05
N PHE A 189 -0.49 -15.43 -12.46
CA PHE A 189 -1.32 -15.28 -11.26
C PHE A 189 -2.06 -13.95 -11.26
N THR A 190 -3.03 -13.83 -10.37
CA THR A 190 -3.67 -12.56 -10.03
C THR A 190 -3.72 -12.35 -8.52
N ALA A 191 -3.97 -11.13 -8.09
CA ALA A 191 -4.17 -10.78 -6.69
C ALA A 191 -5.40 -9.91 -6.54
N THR A 192 -6.23 -10.22 -5.55
CA THR A 192 -7.46 -9.48 -5.27
C THR A 192 -7.78 -9.48 -3.77
N SER A 193 -8.88 -8.86 -3.40
CA SER A 193 -9.39 -8.78 -2.03
C SER A 193 -10.91 -8.75 -2.03
N GLY A 194 -11.52 -9.34 -1.02
CA GLY A 194 -12.94 -9.17 -0.74
C GLY A 194 -13.85 -9.47 -1.92
N PRO A 195 -14.60 -8.48 -2.41
CA PRO A 195 -15.59 -8.69 -3.46
C PRO A 195 -15.00 -9.18 -4.79
N GLY A 196 -13.71 -8.97 -5.04
CA GLY A 196 -13.05 -9.46 -6.25
C GLY A 196 -13.06 -10.98 -6.34
N ILE A 197 -12.96 -11.72 -5.24
CA ILE A 197 -13.10 -13.18 -5.24
C ILE A 197 -14.50 -13.58 -5.71
N SER A 198 -15.54 -12.91 -5.24
CA SER A 198 -16.91 -13.19 -5.68
C SER A 198 -17.10 -12.95 -7.19
N LEU A 199 -16.49 -11.89 -7.72
CA LEU A 199 -16.52 -11.59 -9.16
C LEU A 199 -15.74 -12.61 -9.99
N MET A 200 -14.69 -13.21 -9.46
CA MET A 200 -13.84 -14.18 -10.16
C MET A 200 -14.43 -15.60 -10.20
N SER A 201 -15.55 -15.87 -9.52
CA SER A 201 -16.08 -17.24 -9.33
C SER A 201 -16.39 -17.97 -10.64
N GLU A 202 -16.92 -17.30 -11.66
CA GLU A 202 -17.16 -17.87 -12.99
C GLU A 202 -15.87 -18.41 -13.62
N PHE A 203 -14.81 -17.59 -13.61
CA PHE A 203 -13.52 -17.97 -14.17
C PHE A 203 -12.80 -19.05 -13.35
N LEU A 204 -13.04 -19.12 -12.03
CA LEU A 204 -12.57 -20.24 -11.22
C LEU A 204 -13.18 -21.56 -11.70
N GLY A 205 -14.49 -21.54 -12.01
CA GLY A 205 -15.17 -22.68 -12.63
C GLY A 205 -14.57 -23.05 -13.99
N LEU A 206 -14.30 -22.05 -14.85
CA LEU A 206 -13.64 -22.29 -16.13
C LEU A 206 -12.25 -22.92 -15.95
N ALA A 207 -11.42 -22.39 -15.06
CA ALA A 207 -10.09 -22.93 -14.80
C ALA A 207 -10.14 -24.40 -14.33
N TYR A 208 -11.12 -24.71 -13.47
CA TYR A 208 -11.37 -26.08 -13.01
C TYR A 208 -11.72 -27.01 -14.16
N PHE A 209 -12.76 -26.70 -14.96
CA PHE A 209 -13.21 -27.55 -16.05
C PHE A 209 -12.21 -27.66 -17.21
N ALA A 210 -11.42 -26.64 -17.44
CA ALA A 210 -10.38 -26.63 -18.46
C ALA A 210 -9.03 -27.22 -17.99
N GLU A 211 -8.94 -27.60 -16.71
CA GLU A 211 -7.71 -28.10 -16.08
C GLU A 211 -6.52 -27.14 -16.23
N VAL A 212 -6.80 -25.83 -16.19
CA VAL A 212 -5.77 -24.79 -16.28
C VAL A 212 -5.36 -24.37 -14.88
N PRO A 213 -4.08 -24.55 -14.49
CA PRO A 213 -3.61 -24.13 -13.17
C PRO A 213 -3.74 -22.60 -13.01
N LEU A 214 -4.25 -22.18 -11.87
CA LEU A 214 -4.45 -20.76 -11.56
C LEU A 214 -4.07 -20.49 -10.10
N VAL A 215 -3.32 -19.41 -9.88
CA VAL A 215 -3.04 -18.91 -8.53
C VAL A 215 -3.70 -17.56 -8.35
N ILE A 216 -4.49 -17.43 -7.30
CA ILE A 216 -5.10 -16.17 -6.87
C ILE A 216 -4.63 -15.86 -5.45
N PHE A 217 -3.96 -14.73 -5.26
CA PHE A 217 -3.68 -14.21 -3.93
C PHE A 217 -4.91 -13.48 -3.40
N ASN A 218 -5.64 -14.12 -2.49
CA ASN A 218 -6.74 -13.48 -1.79
C ASN A 218 -6.20 -12.75 -0.55
N ILE A 219 -6.01 -11.45 -0.66
CA ILE A 219 -5.52 -10.63 0.43
C ILE A 219 -6.70 -10.17 1.28
N GLN A 220 -6.79 -10.72 2.48
CA GLN A 220 -7.91 -10.51 3.39
C GLN A 220 -8.04 -9.05 3.85
N ARG A 221 -9.27 -8.63 4.05
CA ARG A 221 -9.61 -7.28 4.49
C ARG A 221 -10.79 -7.34 5.45
N GLY A 222 -10.57 -6.91 6.71
CA GLY A 222 -11.56 -6.95 7.78
C GLY A 222 -12.52 -5.76 7.82
N GLY A 223 -12.55 -4.92 6.81
CA GLY A 223 -13.41 -3.73 6.75
C GLY A 223 -13.63 -3.21 5.35
N PRO A 224 -14.41 -2.13 5.20
CA PRO A 224 -14.65 -1.49 3.92
C PRO A 224 -13.35 -0.89 3.35
N SER A 225 -13.33 -0.62 2.04
CA SER A 225 -12.21 0.05 1.39
C SER A 225 -12.01 1.48 1.91
N THR A 226 -10.80 1.99 1.75
CA THR A 226 -10.49 3.40 2.05
C THR A 226 -11.41 4.33 1.27
N GLY A 227 -12.06 5.29 1.97
CA GLY A 227 -13.08 6.14 1.36
C GLY A 227 -14.43 5.47 1.17
N MET A 228 -14.56 4.20 1.52
CA MET A 228 -15.81 3.40 1.50
C MET A 228 -16.48 3.25 0.11
N PRO A 229 -15.78 3.19 -1.03
CA PRO A 229 -16.42 2.84 -2.29
C PRO A 229 -16.98 1.40 -2.24
N THR A 230 -16.27 0.46 -1.60
CA THR A 230 -16.78 -0.86 -1.23
C THR A 230 -17.12 -0.85 0.25
N ARG A 231 -18.39 -1.03 0.59
CA ARG A 231 -18.89 -0.90 1.95
C ARG A 231 -18.99 -2.22 2.71
N THR A 232 -18.90 -3.33 1.99
CA THR A 232 -18.96 -4.66 2.58
C THR A 232 -17.62 -5.05 3.18
N GLN A 233 -17.71 -5.73 4.30
CA GLN A 233 -16.61 -6.38 4.98
C GLN A 233 -16.66 -7.87 4.64
N GLN A 234 -15.53 -8.49 4.35
CA GLN A 234 -15.47 -9.89 3.97
C GLN A 234 -14.36 -10.62 4.72
N SER A 235 -14.74 -11.75 5.29
CA SER A 235 -13.83 -12.77 5.82
C SER A 235 -14.11 -14.03 5.02
N ASP A 236 -13.43 -14.18 3.90
CA ASP A 236 -13.78 -15.07 2.80
C ASP A 236 -12.88 -16.31 2.69
N ILE A 237 -12.17 -16.68 3.78
CA ILE A 237 -11.31 -17.87 3.81
C ILE A 237 -12.11 -19.12 3.47
N LEU A 238 -13.26 -19.31 4.11
CA LEU A 238 -14.09 -20.49 3.90
C LEU A 238 -14.71 -20.50 2.51
N SER A 239 -15.21 -19.35 2.02
CA SER A 239 -15.75 -19.25 0.67
C SER A 239 -14.69 -19.49 -0.41
N CYS A 240 -13.44 -19.08 -0.17
CA CYS A 240 -12.34 -19.38 -1.07
C CYS A 240 -11.99 -20.87 -1.10
N ALA A 241 -12.05 -21.54 0.04
CA ALA A 241 -11.79 -22.99 0.12
C ALA A 241 -12.80 -23.82 -0.71
N TYR A 242 -14.02 -23.30 -0.87
CA TYR A 242 -15.10 -23.97 -1.61
C TYR A 242 -15.54 -23.20 -2.86
N ALA A 243 -14.70 -22.33 -3.39
CA ALA A 243 -15.03 -21.50 -4.56
C ALA A 243 -15.05 -22.28 -5.88
N SER A 244 -14.50 -23.48 -5.93
CA SER A 244 -14.49 -24.34 -7.10
C SER A 244 -15.91 -24.83 -7.45
N HIS A 245 -16.16 -25.10 -8.74
CA HIS A 245 -17.37 -25.74 -9.24
C HIS A 245 -17.26 -27.29 -9.27
N GLY A 246 -16.25 -27.85 -8.66
CA GLY A 246 -15.98 -29.29 -8.64
C GLY A 246 -15.87 -29.87 -7.23
N ASP A 247 -15.58 -31.16 -7.16
CA ASP A 247 -15.51 -31.96 -5.94
C ASP A 247 -14.14 -31.92 -5.22
N THR A 248 -13.34 -30.91 -5.46
CA THR A 248 -12.00 -30.78 -4.86
C THR A 248 -11.97 -29.77 -3.77
#